data_8cb167fe48a5d1538679a120b27dd46c
#
_entry.id   8cb167fe48a5d1538679a120b27dd46c
#
_cell.length_a   1.000
_cell.length_b   1.000
_cell.length_c   1.000
_cell.angle_alpha   90.00
_cell.angle_beta   90.00
_cell.angle_gamma   90.00
#
_symmetry.space_group_name_H-M   'P 1'
#
loop_
_entity.id
_entity.type
_entity.pdbx_description
1 polymer ?
#
loop_
_entity_poly.entity_id
_entity_poly.type
_entity_poly.pdbx_seq_one_letter_code
_entity_poly.pdbx_strand_id
1 'polypeptide(L)'
;GLRCKTPHLTDDEVKTFFIGAMNAALRNKQEILDSCRTAVEFLTDTSQLESDMRKLEAECDVAAELLRKCIDENAHAAISQEDYETKYAKLAARYEAAKGKCENMNEKILQRKLKANRIEAFFKTMETSDIITEFDEGLWNATVDTMTVYSKKKIVLRLKDGTEIEWHI
;
A
#
# COMPACT_ATOMS: atom_id res chain seq x y z
N GLY A 1 5.07 36.53 -1.16
CA GLY A 1 4.99 35.18 -1.72
C GLY A 1 6.38 34.65 -1.99
N LEU A 2 6.70 33.47 -1.46
CA LEU A 2 7.93 32.78 -1.77
C LEU A 2 7.89 32.43 -3.26
N ARG A 3 8.81 32.96 -4.06
CA ARG A 3 8.98 32.56 -5.46
C ARG A 3 9.44 31.12 -5.49
N CYS A 4 8.71 30.27 -6.21
CA CYS A 4 9.15 28.90 -6.50
C CYS A 4 10.52 28.93 -7.19
N LYS A 5 11.50 28.22 -6.61
CA LYS A 5 12.88 28.14 -7.15
C LYS A 5 13.10 26.90 -8.01
N THR A 6 12.06 26.09 -8.21
CA THR A 6 12.13 24.86 -9.02
C THR A 6 12.44 25.26 -10.47
N PRO A 7 13.45 24.66 -11.10
CA PRO A 7 13.76 24.91 -12.51
C PRO A 7 12.57 24.52 -13.39
N HIS A 8 12.25 25.37 -14.36
CA HIS A 8 11.27 25.03 -15.39
C HIS A 8 11.95 24.19 -16.46
N LEU A 9 11.41 23.00 -16.70
CA LEU A 9 11.76 22.14 -17.84
C LEU A 9 10.68 22.30 -18.92
N THR A 10 11.12 22.25 -20.17
CA THR A 10 10.20 22.10 -21.30
C THR A 10 9.73 20.65 -21.42
N ASP A 11 8.65 20.44 -22.17
CA ASP A 11 8.12 19.10 -22.48
C ASP A 11 9.18 18.20 -23.10
N ASP A 12 9.96 18.75 -24.04
CA ASP A 12 11.03 18.00 -24.72
C ASP A 12 12.19 17.64 -23.79
N GLU A 13 12.54 18.53 -22.85
CA GLU A 13 13.52 18.23 -21.81
C GLU A 13 13.04 17.09 -20.90
N VAL A 14 11.77 17.10 -20.49
CA VAL A 14 11.17 16.03 -19.67
C VAL A 14 11.20 14.69 -20.41
N LYS A 15 10.80 14.68 -21.69
CA LYS A 15 10.85 13.48 -22.55
C LYS A 15 12.28 12.94 -22.70
N THR A 16 13.23 13.82 -22.94
CA THR A 16 14.65 13.45 -23.05
C THR A 16 15.19 12.85 -21.75
N PHE A 17 14.88 13.45 -20.63
CA PHE A 17 15.24 12.90 -19.31
C PHE A 17 14.65 11.51 -19.09
N PHE A 18 13.36 11.34 -19.42
CA PHE A 18 12.71 10.04 -19.28
C PHE A 18 13.38 8.96 -20.13
N ILE A 19 13.63 9.24 -21.41
CA ILE A 19 14.31 8.29 -22.31
C ILE A 19 15.67 7.86 -21.74
N GLY A 20 16.47 8.82 -21.28
CA GLY A 20 17.78 8.53 -20.70
C GLY A 20 17.71 7.69 -19.43
N ALA A 21 16.89 8.11 -18.47
CA ALA A 21 16.71 7.41 -17.21
C ALA A 21 16.06 6.02 -17.40
N MET A 22 15.07 5.91 -18.27
CA MET A 22 14.40 4.64 -18.58
C MET A 22 15.37 3.65 -19.24
N ASN A 23 16.20 4.12 -20.17
CA ASN A 23 17.22 3.28 -20.78
C ASN A 23 18.31 2.84 -19.77
N ALA A 24 18.63 3.65 -18.77
CA ALA A 24 19.51 3.22 -17.67
C ALA A 24 18.85 2.08 -16.85
N ALA A 25 17.57 2.19 -16.55
CA ALA A 25 16.80 1.12 -15.89
C ALA A 25 16.77 -0.16 -16.74
N LEU A 26 16.50 -0.03 -18.03
CA LEU A 26 16.41 -1.18 -18.95
C LEU A 26 17.75 -1.91 -19.13
N ARG A 27 18.89 -1.22 -18.98
CA ARG A 27 20.21 -1.88 -18.95
C ARG A 27 20.41 -2.73 -17.70
N ASN A 28 19.80 -2.35 -16.57
CA ASN A 28 19.84 -3.09 -15.32
C ASN A 28 18.53 -3.88 -15.06
N LYS A 29 17.80 -4.19 -16.14
CA LYS A 29 16.48 -4.80 -16.11
C LYS A 29 16.39 -6.03 -15.21
N GLN A 30 17.38 -6.93 -15.27
CA GLN A 30 17.35 -8.17 -14.50
C GLN A 30 17.33 -7.93 -12.98
N GLU A 31 18.11 -6.99 -12.49
CA GLU A 31 18.15 -6.63 -11.06
C GLU A 31 16.81 -6.06 -10.60
N ILE A 32 16.19 -5.21 -11.43
CA ILE A 32 14.85 -4.65 -11.16
C ILE A 32 13.80 -5.77 -11.13
N LEU A 33 13.83 -6.70 -12.10
CA LEU A 33 12.88 -7.81 -12.16
C LEU A 33 13.03 -8.75 -10.94
N ASP A 34 14.24 -9.04 -10.50
CA ASP A 34 14.49 -9.88 -9.32
C ASP A 34 14.03 -9.18 -8.03
N SER A 35 14.23 -7.87 -7.93
CA SER A 35 13.70 -7.05 -6.83
C SER A 35 12.18 -7.06 -6.80
N CYS A 36 11.52 -6.95 -7.97
CA CYS A 36 10.06 -7.03 -8.09
C CYS A 36 9.52 -8.39 -7.61
N ARG A 37 10.16 -9.50 -8.03
CA ARG A 37 9.75 -10.85 -7.58
C ARG A 37 9.81 -10.97 -6.06
N THR A 38 10.94 -10.59 -5.46
CA THR A 38 11.11 -10.61 -4.00
C THR A 38 10.06 -9.74 -3.29
N ALA A 39 9.78 -8.55 -3.83
CA ALA A 39 8.78 -7.66 -3.26
C ALA A 39 7.36 -8.24 -3.35
N VAL A 40 6.99 -8.86 -4.47
CA VAL A 40 5.69 -9.51 -4.65
C VAL A 40 5.54 -10.70 -3.69
N GLU A 41 6.54 -11.57 -3.60
CA GLU A 41 6.54 -12.70 -2.66
C GLU A 41 6.33 -12.22 -1.21
N PHE A 42 7.06 -11.20 -0.78
CA PHE A 42 6.89 -10.62 0.57
C PHE A 42 5.50 -10.01 0.79
N LEU A 43 4.95 -9.33 -0.21
CA LEU A 43 3.65 -8.66 -0.09
C LEU A 43 2.48 -9.65 -0.15
N THR A 44 2.62 -10.75 -0.87
CA THR A 44 1.59 -11.78 -1.01
C THR A 44 1.57 -12.79 0.14
N ASP A 45 2.66 -12.90 0.90
CA ASP A 45 2.65 -13.68 2.15
C ASP A 45 1.87 -12.93 3.22
N THR A 46 0.57 -13.22 3.29
CA THR A 46 -0.36 -12.67 4.28
C THR A 46 -0.70 -13.66 5.40
N SER A 47 -0.04 -14.82 5.45
CA SER A 47 -0.34 -15.94 6.34
C SER A 47 -0.41 -15.54 7.82
N GLN A 48 0.54 -14.74 8.31
CA GLN A 48 0.54 -14.26 9.68
C GLN A 48 -0.61 -13.28 9.96
N LEU A 49 -0.87 -12.34 9.03
CA LEU A 49 -1.97 -11.37 9.17
C LEU A 49 -3.33 -12.07 9.19
N GLU A 50 -3.53 -13.07 8.35
CA GLU A 50 -4.75 -13.87 8.30
C GLU A 50 -4.93 -14.75 9.54
N SER A 51 -3.81 -15.29 10.10
CA SER A 51 -3.85 -16.00 11.37
C SER A 51 -4.28 -15.10 12.53
N ASP A 52 -3.72 -13.89 12.59
CA ASP A 52 -4.07 -12.93 13.64
C ASP A 52 -5.48 -12.39 13.48
N MET A 53 -5.96 -12.21 12.25
CA MET A 53 -7.34 -11.84 11.96
C MET A 53 -8.32 -12.89 12.46
N ARG A 54 -8.09 -14.19 12.23
CA ARG A 54 -8.94 -15.27 12.77
C ARG A 54 -9.04 -15.26 14.29
N LYS A 55 -7.97 -14.90 15.00
CA LYS A 55 -8.01 -14.76 16.47
C LYS A 55 -8.90 -13.58 16.90
N LEU A 56 -8.83 -12.47 16.18
CA LEU A 56 -9.64 -11.30 16.44
C LEU A 56 -11.13 -11.53 16.10
N GLU A 57 -11.43 -12.26 15.04
CA GLU A 57 -12.79 -12.69 14.69
C GLU A 57 -13.38 -13.57 15.80
N ALA A 58 -12.61 -14.55 16.27
CA ALA A 58 -13.04 -15.38 17.41
C ALA A 58 -13.28 -14.54 18.70
N GLU A 59 -12.47 -13.51 18.92
CA GLU A 59 -12.68 -12.58 20.05
C GLU A 59 -13.95 -11.74 19.87
N CYS A 60 -14.27 -11.31 18.66
CA CYS A 60 -15.54 -10.63 18.35
C CYS A 60 -16.75 -11.55 18.64
N ASP A 61 -16.68 -12.82 18.23
CA ASP A 61 -17.75 -13.79 18.46
C ASP A 61 -17.97 -14.03 19.94
N VAL A 62 -16.90 -14.21 20.73
CA VAL A 62 -16.96 -14.33 22.19
C VAL A 62 -17.57 -13.09 22.83
N ALA A 63 -17.13 -11.89 22.44
CA ALA A 63 -17.65 -10.65 22.99
C ALA A 63 -19.14 -10.44 22.63
N ALA A 64 -19.55 -10.76 21.40
CA ALA A 64 -20.93 -10.70 20.97
C ALA A 64 -21.83 -11.67 21.74
N GLU A 65 -21.37 -12.90 21.99
CA GLU A 65 -22.09 -13.87 22.79
C GLU A 65 -22.25 -13.44 24.24
N LEU A 66 -21.21 -12.86 24.84
CA LEU A 66 -21.28 -12.30 26.19
C LEU A 66 -22.21 -11.10 26.30
N LEU A 67 -22.30 -10.26 25.25
CA LEU A 67 -23.26 -9.16 25.17
C LEU A 67 -24.70 -9.70 25.14
N ARG A 68 -24.98 -10.72 24.32
CA ARG A 68 -26.30 -11.36 24.25
C ARG A 68 -26.70 -11.91 25.62
N LYS A 69 -25.81 -12.63 26.30
CA LYS A 69 -26.05 -13.15 27.65
C LYS A 69 -26.31 -12.05 28.67
N CYS A 70 -25.56 -10.95 28.60
CA CYS A 70 -25.74 -9.80 29.49
C CYS A 70 -27.15 -9.17 29.30
N ILE A 71 -27.60 -9.05 28.07
CA ILE A 71 -28.96 -8.55 27.76
C ILE A 71 -30.04 -9.51 28.27
N ASP A 72 -29.88 -10.82 28.04
CA ASP A 72 -30.83 -11.84 28.48
C ASP A 72 -30.93 -11.93 30.02
N GLU A 73 -29.77 -11.89 30.70
CA GLU A 73 -29.75 -11.83 32.18
C GLU A 73 -30.50 -10.61 32.71
N ASN A 74 -30.33 -9.43 32.10
CA ASN A 74 -31.07 -8.23 32.50
C ASN A 74 -32.61 -8.33 32.26
N ALA A 75 -32.99 -9.07 31.24
CA ALA A 75 -34.43 -9.27 30.92
C ALA A 75 -35.13 -10.25 31.89
N HIS A 76 -34.38 -11.20 32.49
CA HIS A 76 -34.98 -12.30 33.27
C HIS A 76 -34.59 -12.30 34.77
N ALA A 77 -33.65 -11.46 35.19
CA ALA A 77 -33.17 -11.37 36.55
C ALA A 77 -33.32 -9.94 37.10
N ALA A 78 -33.61 -9.82 38.39
CA ALA A 78 -33.61 -8.53 39.08
C ALA A 78 -32.19 -8.10 39.43
N ILE A 79 -31.43 -7.64 38.38
CA ILE A 79 -30.12 -7.05 38.57
C ILE A 79 -30.22 -5.54 38.77
N SER A 80 -29.23 -4.95 39.46
CA SER A 80 -29.10 -3.50 39.56
C SER A 80 -28.89 -2.90 38.18
N GLN A 81 -29.60 -1.82 37.86
CA GLN A 81 -29.43 -1.14 36.57
C GLN A 81 -28.01 -0.61 36.40
N GLU A 82 -27.36 -0.14 37.44
CA GLU A 82 -25.98 0.34 37.43
C GLU A 82 -24.98 -0.79 37.11
N ASP A 83 -25.18 -1.98 37.68
CA ASP A 83 -24.35 -3.16 37.42
C ASP A 83 -24.51 -3.63 35.97
N TYR A 84 -25.76 -3.63 35.45
CA TYR A 84 -26.03 -3.96 34.06
C TYR A 84 -25.33 -2.98 33.10
N GLU A 85 -25.52 -1.68 33.30
CA GLU A 85 -24.94 -0.66 32.42
C GLU A 85 -23.41 -0.75 32.43
N THR A 86 -22.80 -0.95 33.58
CA THR A 86 -21.34 -1.11 33.72
C THR A 86 -20.86 -2.37 32.99
N LYS A 87 -21.53 -3.51 33.17
CA LYS A 87 -21.18 -4.78 32.52
C LYS A 87 -21.35 -4.69 31.00
N TYR A 88 -22.48 -4.15 30.54
CA TYR A 88 -22.78 -3.95 29.13
C TYR A 88 -21.77 -3.03 28.45
N ALA A 89 -21.47 -1.86 29.03
CA ALA A 89 -20.52 -0.91 28.47
C ALA A 89 -19.11 -1.52 28.32
N LYS A 90 -18.66 -2.30 29.30
CA LYS A 90 -17.37 -3.01 29.26
C LYS A 90 -17.32 -4.07 28.13
N LEU A 91 -18.39 -4.83 27.97
CA LEU A 91 -18.48 -5.87 26.93
C LEU A 91 -18.60 -5.24 25.53
N ALA A 92 -19.37 -4.16 25.39
CA ALA A 92 -19.50 -3.41 24.16
C ALA A 92 -18.16 -2.80 23.73
N ALA A 93 -17.43 -2.18 24.66
CA ALA A 93 -16.08 -1.65 24.38
C ALA A 93 -15.10 -2.75 23.95
N ARG A 94 -15.18 -3.95 24.56
CA ARG A 94 -14.38 -5.11 24.15
C ARG A 94 -14.68 -5.55 22.72
N TYR A 95 -15.96 -5.63 22.37
CA TYR A 95 -16.41 -5.98 21.00
C TYR A 95 -15.93 -4.95 19.98
N GLU A 96 -16.16 -3.66 20.23
CA GLU A 96 -15.75 -2.58 19.30
C GLU A 96 -14.24 -2.52 19.13
N ALA A 97 -13.47 -2.76 20.20
CA ALA A 97 -12.01 -2.80 20.12
C ALA A 97 -11.51 -3.98 19.26
N ALA A 98 -12.11 -5.17 19.39
CA ALA A 98 -11.76 -6.33 18.58
C ALA A 98 -12.15 -6.10 17.10
N LYS A 99 -13.36 -5.59 16.87
CA LYS A 99 -13.88 -5.25 15.52
C LYS A 99 -12.99 -4.23 14.81
N GLY A 100 -12.63 -3.14 15.48
CA GLY A 100 -11.76 -2.13 14.89
C GLY A 100 -10.35 -2.67 14.54
N LYS A 101 -9.83 -3.63 15.33
CA LYS A 101 -8.58 -4.32 14.98
C LYS A 101 -8.74 -5.22 13.76
N CYS A 102 -9.87 -5.94 13.60
CA CYS A 102 -10.18 -6.74 12.41
C CYS A 102 -10.23 -5.87 11.16
N GLU A 103 -10.96 -4.75 11.21
CA GLU A 103 -11.08 -3.81 10.10
C GLU A 103 -9.71 -3.27 9.67
N ASN A 104 -8.87 -2.87 10.63
CA ASN A 104 -7.50 -2.41 10.36
C ASN A 104 -6.63 -3.51 9.73
N MET A 105 -6.79 -4.76 10.18
CA MET A 105 -6.05 -5.90 9.62
C MET A 105 -6.46 -6.20 8.18
N ASN A 106 -7.77 -6.17 7.90
CA ASN A 106 -8.31 -6.32 6.54
C ASN A 106 -7.77 -5.23 5.61
N GLU A 107 -7.74 -3.98 6.07
CA GLU A 107 -7.17 -2.89 5.29
C GLU A 107 -5.70 -3.13 4.97
N LYS A 108 -4.89 -3.56 5.95
CA LYS A 108 -3.47 -3.90 5.71
C LYS A 108 -3.29 -5.00 4.68
N ILE A 109 -4.10 -6.05 4.72
CA ILE A 109 -4.08 -7.14 3.73
C ILE A 109 -4.43 -6.60 2.35
N LEU A 110 -5.49 -5.78 2.25
CA LEU A 110 -5.90 -5.16 0.99
C LEU A 110 -4.79 -4.27 0.40
N GLN A 111 -4.19 -3.41 1.22
CA GLN A 111 -3.09 -2.54 0.80
C GLN A 111 -1.87 -3.32 0.29
N ARG A 112 -1.52 -4.44 0.94
CA ARG A 112 -0.47 -5.34 0.46
C ARG A 112 -0.81 -5.93 -0.92
N LYS A 113 -2.03 -6.44 -1.11
CA LYS A 113 -2.50 -6.99 -2.38
C LYS A 113 -2.48 -5.94 -3.50
N LEU A 114 -2.97 -4.73 -3.23
CA LEU A 114 -2.95 -3.63 -4.19
C LEU A 114 -1.52 -3.25 -4.59
N LYS A 115 -0.60 -3.21 -3.62
CA LYS A 115 0.81 -2.93 -3.89
C LYS A 115 1.46 -4.04 -4.70
N ALA A 116 1.21 -5.31 -4.38
CA ALA A 116 1.69 -6.45 -5.14
C ALA A 116 1.23 -6.40 -6.61
N ASN A 117 -0.07 -6.16 -6.84
CA ASN A 117 -0.63 -6.05 -8.18
C ASN A 117 0.01 -4.91 -9.01
N ARG A 118 0.32 -3.77 -8.35
CA ARG A 118 1.02 -2.65 -9.02
C ARG A 118 2.44 -3.04 -9.43
N ILE A 119 3.16 -3.75 -8.57
CA ILE A 119 4.52 -4.23 -8.86
C ILE A 119 4.49 -5.31 -9.95
N GLU A 120 3.51 -6.22 -9.95
CA GLU A 120 3.35 -7.21 -11.01
C GLU A 120 3.04 -6.57 -12.38
N ALA A 121 2.20 -5.55 -12.41
CA ALA A 121 1.92 -4.81 -13.64
C ALA A 121 3.17 -4.11 -14.17
N PHE A 122 3.95 -3.47 -13.28
CA PHE A 122 5.23 -2.87 -13.61
C PHE A 122 6.24 -3.92 -14.10
N PHE A 123 6.36 -5.06 -13.40
CA PHE A 123 7.21 -6.19 -13.78
C PHE A 123 6.94 -6.63 -15.22
N LYS A 124 5.67 -6.88 -15.58
CA LYS A 124 5.27 -7.30 -16.93
C LYS A 124 5.66 -6.26 -17.99
N THR A 125 5.48 -4.99 -17.69
CA THR A 125 5.90 -3.90 -18.59
C THR A 125 7.41 -3.89 -18.76
N MET A 126 8.19 -3.96 -17.67
CA MET A 126 9.65 -4.00 -17.73
C MET A 126 10.18 -5.23 -18.45
N GLU A 127 9.57 -6.39 -18.22
CA GLU A 127 9.98 -7.67 -18.85
C GLU A 127 9.90 -7.60 -20.38
N THR A 128 8.86 -6.96 -20.92
CA THR A 128 8.62 -6.84 -22.36
C THR A 128 9.22 -5.60 -23.00
N SER A 129 9.71 -4.64 -22.22
CA SER A 129 10.28 -3.40 -22.74
C SER A 129 11.73 -3.59 -23.20
N ASP A 130 12.04 -2.97 -24.33
CA ASP A 130 13.39 -2.84 -24.88
C ASP A 130 13.88 -1.38 -24.80
N ILE A 131 15.16 -1.15 -25.16
CA ILE A 131 15.73 0.19 -25.23
C ILE A 131 14.90 1.08 -26.14
N ILE A 132 14.53 2.26 -25.63
CA ILE A 132 13.63 3.21 -26.31
C ILE A 132 14.43 4.35 -26.94
N THR A 133 13.98 4.80 -28.12
CA THR A 133 14.58 5.93 -28.85
C THR A 133 13.69 7.15 -28.90
N GLU A 134 12.42 6.98 -28.57
CA GLU A 134 11.42 8.05 -28.55
C GLU A 134 10.56 7.95 -27.28
N PHE A 135 9.87 9.03 -26.96
CA PHE A 135 8.98 9.08 -25.80
C PHE A 135 7.71 8.26 -26.08
N ASP A 136 7.41 7.34 -25.18
CA ASP A 136 6.18 6.56 -25.17
C ASP A 136 5.38 6.91 -23.91
N GLU A 137 4.21 7.52 -24.10
CA GLU A 137 3.31 7.93 -23.00
C GLU A 137 2.73 6.71 -22.26
N GLY A 138 2.48 5.61 -22.98
CA GLY A 138 2.01 4.36 -22.37
C GLY A 138 3.05 3.79 -21.43
N LEU A 139 4.31 3.74 -21.86
CA LEU A 139 5.44 3.30 -21.03
C LEU A 139 5.66 4.24 -19.84
N TRP A 140 5.59 5.56 -20.05
CA TRP A 140 5.64 6.54 -18.95
C TRP A 140 4.58 6.23 -17.89
N ASN A 141 3.33 6.15 -18.30
CA ASN A 141 2.20 5.90 -17.40
C ASN A 141 2.26 4.53 -16.70
N ALA A 142 2.83 3.53 -17.37
CA ALA A 142 2.98 2.18 -16.80
C ALA A 142 4.13 2.08 -15.79
N THR A 143 5.20 2.86 -15.95
CA THR A 143 6.45 2.65 -15.19
C THR A 143 6.77 3.75 -14.19
N VAL A 144 6.41 5.02 -14.45
CA VAL A 144 6.78 6.15 -13.61
C VAL A 144 5.78 6.37 -12.49
N ASP A 145 6.28 6.52 -11.27
CA ASP A 145 5.54 7.01 -10.12
C ASP A 145 5.69 8.52 -9.99
N THR A 146 6.94 9.01 -9.91
CA THR A 146 7.24 10.44 -9.83
C THR A 146 8.53 10.79 -10.57
N MET A 147 8.62 12.03 -11.06
CA MET A 147 9.87 12.64 -11.51
C MET A 147 10.13 13.89 -10.69
N THR A 148 11.25 13.91 -9.97
CA THR A 148 11.68 15.07 -9.18
C THR A 148 12.79 15.82 -9.92
N VAL A 149 12.57 17.11 -10.17
CA VAL A 149 13.53 17.98 -10.86
C VAL A 149 14.36 18.73 -9.83
N TYR A 150 15.66 18.45 -9.76
CA TYR A 150 16.60 19.14 -8.88
C TYR A 150 17.27 20.32 -9.58
N SER A 151 17.58 20.18 -10.86
CA SER A 151 18.15 21.24 -11.70
C SER A 151 17.81 20.98 -13.18
N LYS A 152 18.16 21.92 -14.06
CA LYS A 152 18.07 21.71 -15.50
C LYS A 152 18.91 20.57 -16.06
N LYS A 153 19.80 20.02 -15.24
CA LYS A 153 20.71 18.93 -15.63
C LYS A 153 20.56 17.67 -14.80
N LYS A 154 19.73 17.70 -13.75
CA LYS A 154 19.58 16.58 -12.82
C LYS A 154 18.12 16.34 -12.48
N ILE A 155 17.68 15.09 -12.69
CA ILE A 155 16.41 14.58 -12.20
C ILE A 155 16.60 13.32 -11.37
N VAL A 156 15.58 12.98 -10.56
CA VAL A 156 15.40 11.65 -10.02
C VAL A 156 14.07 11.11 -10.52
N LEU A 157 14.13 10.02 -11.25
CA LEU A 157 12.96 9.29 -11.72
C LEU A 157 12.69 8.15 -10.75
N ARG A 158 11.51 8.15 -10.13
CA ARG A 158 11.05 7.06 -9.27
C ARG A 158 10.07 6.18 -10.05
N LEU A 159 10.39 4.89 -10.11
CA LEU A 159 9.55 3.89 -10.76
C LEU A 159 8.50 3.34 -9.78
N LYS A 160 7.48 2.66 -10.31
CA LYS A 160 6.33 2.15 -9.53
C LYS A 160 6.67 1.01 -8.56
N ASP A 161 7.80 0.34 -8.75
CA ASP A 161 8.36 -0.61 -7.79
C ASP A 161 9.07 0.06 -6.62
N GLY A 162 9.36 1.37 -6.74
CA GLY A 162 10.09 2.18 -5.79
C GLY A 162 11.57 2.41 -6.14
N THR A 163 12.07 1.83 -7.24
CA THR A 163 13.42 2.08 -7.75
C THR A 163 13.59 3.55 -8.11
N GLU A 164 14.66 4.17 -7.61
CA GLU A 164 15.02 5.55 -7.94
C GLU A 164 16.23 5.57 -8.89
N ILE A 165 16.10 6.32 -9.96
CA ILE A 165 17.11 6.49 -10.98
C ILE A 165 17.50 7.95 -11.01
N GLU A 166 18.73 8.24 -10.58
CA GLU A 166 19.31 9.57 -10.74
C GLU A 166 19.86 9.70 -12.16
N TRP A 167 19.44 10.72 -12.87
CA TRP A 167 19.87 10.96 -14.26
C TRP A 167 20.36 12.39 -14.44
N HIS A 168 21.46 12.50 -15.18
CA HIS A 168 22.12 13.74 -15.52
C HIS A 168 22.27 13.87 -17.04
N ILE A 169 22.09 15.11 -17.57
CA ILE A 169 22.41 15.49 -18.95
C ILE A 169 23.72 16.25 -18.98
#